data_c79bc008c7b84c37cbcc1b8de74f4df3
#
_entry.id   c79bc008c7b84c37cbcc1b8de74f4df3
#
_cell.length_a   1.000
_cell.length_b   1.000
_cell.length_c   1.000
_cell.angle_alpha   90.00
_cell.angle_beta   90.00
_cell.angle_gamma   90.00
#
_symmetry.space_group_name_H-M   'P 1'
#
loop_
_entity.id
_entity.type
_entity.pdbx_description
1 polymer ?
#
loop_
_entity_poly.entity_id
_entity_poly.type
_entity_poly.pdbx_seq_one_letter_code
_entity_poly.pdbx_strand_id
1 'polypeptide(L)'
;MFGAAATATVFGLLIPLSGCGTSSGDGGGDTLRLVAAEYGNTPATSSKAFWDKVTADFTKANPGIKVKVELLPWADIDREVSRMVASGKAPDMALMGSYSDFAAQGKLYSAEELLSISAEANFLQPLAEAGSVGNTLYGLPFVASSRLLFYNTKLFADAGLVAKDGSPTWQPKTWADLESAAKALKTKGVKYPYALPLGPEEAHAEAMIWELSNGGGYADSSGNYSLASDQNVVTFNWLKTKMVDPGLTGPTPPSQLNRADAFAAFLRGEVGMLNGYPSLSHEARAKGITVGAVAMPVSDYLGTGENPPTVGVADWMMAFKQNGKREEIGKFLDFVYQDKNLADFAGRYHLLPSTVTASRTPSGGGLDKNDEQFLTALRGAQLYPVNNPAWMSVSDTIKRNIGRAVEPGVSPKAVLEDIAAKASAASKRNH
;
A
#
# COMPACT_ATOMS: atom_id res chain seq x y z
N MET A 1 16.70 47.75 -65.41
CA MET A 1 17.02 46.94 -66.61
C MET A 1 16.35 45.59 -66.43
N PHE A 2 15.47 45.30 -67.40
CA PHE A 2 14.85 43.98 -67.70
C PHE A 2 14.36 43.09 -66.54
N GLY A 3 13.12 42.75 -66.29
CA GLY A 3 12.06 42.54 -67.30
C GLY A 3 11.94 41.07 -67.67
N ALA A 4 11.02 40.27 -67.06
CA ALA A 4 10.38 39.17 -67.78
C ALA A 4 9.18 38.69 -67.01
N ALA A 5 8.02 38.89 -67.59
CA ALA A 5 6.74 38.29 -67.16
C ALA A 5 6.71 36.82 -67.69
N ALA A 6 6.06 35.94 -66.91
CA ALA A 6 5.65 34.65 -67.43
C ALA A 6 4.26 34.27 -66.94
N THR A 7 3.45 33.97 -67.84
CA THR A 7 2.02 33.75 -67.94
C THR A 7 1.54 32.53 -67.16
N ALA A 8 0.44 32.64 -66.47
CA ALA A 8 -0.32 31.53 -65.87
C ALA A 8 -1.09 30.77 -66.92
N THR A 9 -0.96 29.45 -66.88
CA THR A 9 -1.85 28.54 -67.60
C THR A 9 -2.60 27.67 -66.57
N VAL A 10 -3.90 27.88 -66.48
CA VAL A 10 -4.85 27.09 -65.70
C VAL A 10 -5.16 25.81 -66.48
N PHE A 11 -4.78 24.66 -65.92
CA PHE A 11 -5.30 23.37 -66.37
C PHE A 11 -6.23 22.81 -65.30
N GLY A 12 -7.50 22.81 -65.61
CA GLY A 12 -8.53 22.12 -64.82
C GLY A 12 -8.42 20.62 -65.00
N LEU A 13 -8.26 19.90 -63.92
CA LEU A 13 -8.45 18.44 -63.91
C LEU A 13 -9.66 18.09 -63.05
N LEU A 14 -10.73 17.66 -63.68
CA LEU A 14 -11.85 16.94 -63.11
C LEU A 14 -11.36 15.60 -62.57
N ILE A 15 -11.48 15.38 -61.25
CA ILE A 15 -11.27 14.07 -60.65
C ILE A 15 -12.65 13.51 -60.32
N PRO A 16 -13.00 12.27 -60.76
CA PRO A 16 -14.28 11.64 -60.49
C PRO A 16 -14.32 11.15 -59.04
N LEU A 17 -15.42 11.48 -58.33
CA LEU A 17 -15.82 10.79 -57.12
C LEU A 17 -16.21 9.37 -57.47
N SER A 18 -15.39 8.41 -57.16
CA SER A 18 -15.78 7.00 -57.11
C SER A 18 -14.90 6.29 -56.13
N GLY A 19 -15.49 5.74 -55.07
CA GLY A 19 -14.72 4.85 -54.21
C GLY A 19 -15.31 4.81 -52.82
N CYS A 20 -16.49 4.13 -52.67
CA CYS A 20 -16.76 3.44 -51.42
C CYS A 20 -15.62 2.47 -51.15
N GLY A 21 -14.62 2.92 -50.44
CA GLY A 21 -13.63 2.05 -49.81
C GLY A 21 -14.30 1.42 -48.59
N THR A 22 -14.73 0.18 -48.77
CA THR A 22 -14.87 -0.73 -47.64
C THR A 22 -13.56 -0.76 -46.91
N SER A 23 -13.48 -0.05 -45.77
CA SER A 23 -12.44 -0.32 -44.81
C SER A 23 -12.64 -1.75 -44.35
N SER A 24 -11.84 -2.65 -44.91
CA SER A 24 -11.59 -3.97 -44.33
C SER A 24 -11.27 -3.74 -42.88
N GLY A 25 -12.22 -4.05 -42.02
CA GLY A 25 -12.03 -4.12 -40.60
C GLY A 25 -10.91 -5.11 -40.34
N ASP A 26 -9.72 -4.55 -40.13
CA ASP A 26 -8.72 -5.28 -39.40
C ASP A 26 -9.36 -5.60 -38.04
N GLY A 27 -9.48 -6.87 -37.70
CA GLY A 27 -10.11 -7.36 -36.49
C GLY A 27 -9.33 -6.96 -35.23
N GLY A 28 -9.19 -5.65 -35.04
CA GLY A 28 -8.58 -5.04 -33.87
C GLY A 28 -9.56 -5.04 -32.72
N GLY A 29 -9.65 -6.15 -31.99
CA GLY A 29 -10.37 -6.18 -30.73
C GLY A 29 -9.91 -5.06 -29.80
N ASP A 30 -10.82 -4.57 -28.95
CA ASP A 30 -10.53 -3.51 -28.01
C ASP A 30 -9.35 -3.87 -27.09
N THR A 31 -8.32 -3.07 -27.11
CA THR A 31 -7.14 -3.26 -26.23
C THR A 31 -7.30 -2.38 -25.01
N LEU A 32 -7.44 -2.99 -23.83
CA LEU A 32 -7.40 -2.33 -22.54
C LEU A 32 -5.93 -2.11 -22.11
N ARG A 33 -5.67 -1.00 -21.46
CA ARG A 33 -4.37 -0.68 -20.84
C ARG A 33 -4.50 -0.68 -19.33
N LEU A 34 -3.76 -1.57 -18.66
CA LEU A 34 -3.57 -1.60 -17.22
C LEU A 34 -2.16 -1.12 -16.89
N VAL A 35 -2.03 -0.12 -16.04
CA VAL A 35 -0.76 0.25 -15.40
C VAL A 35 -0.79 -0.26 -13.97
N ALA A 36 0.14 -1.16 -13.61
CA ALA A 36 0.15 -1.79 -12.30
C ALA A 36 1.52 -1.65 -11.61
N ALA A 37 1.50 -1.58 -10.29
CA ALA A 37 2.72 -1.63 -9.51
C ALA A 37 3.40 -3.00 -9.62
N GLU A 38 4.74 -3.00 -9.62
CA GLU A 38 5.55 -4.22 -9.61
C GLU A 38 5.73 -4.71 -8.16
N TYR A 39 5.33 -5.94 -7.90
CA TYR A 39 5.42 -6.56 -6.56
C TYR A 39 6.69 -7.37 -6.34
N GLY A 40 7.34 -7.79 -7.40
CA GLY A 40 8.56 -8.58 -7.32
C GLY A 40 9.82 -7.72 -7.33
N ASN A 41 10.88 -8.22 -6.68
CA ASN A 41 12.17 -7.54 -6.60
C ASN A 41 13.20 -8.07 -7.61
N THR A 42 12.87 -9.13 -8.33
CA THR A 42 13.72 -9.79 -9.32
C THR A 42 12.91 -10.21 -10.54
N PRO A 43 13.52 -10.47 -11.70
CA PRO A 43 12.80 -11.01 -12.84
C PRO A 43 12.03 -12.31 -12.56
N ALA A 44 12.53 -13.15 -11.64
CA ALA A 44 11.88 -14.40 -11.27
C ALA A 44 10.65 -14.22 -10.38
N THR A 45 10.61 -13.14 -9.61
CA THR A 45 9.49 -12.79 -8.70
C THR A 45 8.58 -11.72 -9.27
N SER A 46 8.88 -11.18 -10.46
CA SER A 46 8.07 -10.14 -11.11
C SER A 46 6.60 -10.56 -11.26
N SER A 47 5.70 -9.61 -11.05
CA SER A 47 4.25 -9.79 -11.26
C SER A 47 3.87 -9.99 -12.74
N LYS A 48 4.83 -9.81 -13.65
CA LYS A 48 4.61 -10.03 -15.08
C LYS A 48 4.06 -11.42 -15.39
N ALA A 49 4.60 -12.47 -14.79
CA ALA A 49 4.15 -13.85 -15.05
C ALA A 49 2.69 -14.09 -14.64
N PHE A 50 2.22 -13.47 -13.55
CA PHE A 50 0.82 -13.49 -13.17
C PHE A 50 -0.05 -12.76 -14.19
N TRP A 51 0.33 -11.53 -14.54
CA TRP A 51 -0.46 -10.71 -15.48
C TRP A 51 -0.49 -11.32 -16.87
N ASP A 52 0.62 -11.85 -17.38
CA ASP A 52 0.67 -12.53 -18.68
C ASP A 52 -0.31 -13.71 -18.71
N LYS A 53 -0.35 -14.51 -17.63
CA LYS A 53 -1.29 -15.64 -17.51
C LYS A 53 -2.74 -15.18 -17.45
N VAL A 54 -3.06 -14.24 -16.56
CA VAL A 54 -4.43 -13.76 -16.36
C VAL A 54 -4.98 -13.11 -17.63
N THR A 55 -4.17 -12.27 -18.30
CA THR A 55 -4.60 -11.62 -19.55
C THR A 55 -4.78 -12.59 -20.71
N ALA A 56 -3.93 -13.61 -20.82
CA ALA A 56 -4.09 -14.67 -21.81
C ALA A 56 -5.36 -15.51 -21.58
N ASP A 57 -5.59 -15.93 -20.31
CA ASP A 57 -6.79 -16.68 -19.92
C ASP A 57 -8.06 -15.84 -20.14
N PHE A 58 -8.03 -14.54 -19.83
CA PHE A 58 -9.11 -13.61 -20.07
C PHE A 58 -9.43 -13.47 -21.57
N THR A 59 -8.42 -13.23 -22.41
CA THR A 59 -8.59 -13.09 -23.87
C THR A 59 -9.15 -14.37 -24.48
N LYS A 60 -8.76 -15.53 -23.99
CA LYS A 60 -9.33 -16.82 -24.41
C LYS A 60 -10.82 -16.94 -24.07
N ALA A 61 -11.23 -16.45 -22.90
CA ALA A 61 -12.62 -16.46 -22.45
C ALA A 61 -13.47 -15.34 -23.10
N ASN A 62 -12.85 -14.25 -23.55
CA ASN A 62 -13.48 -13.07 -24.15
C ASN A 62 -12.79 -12.71 -25.48
N PRO A 63 -13.03 -13.51 -26.55
CA PRO A 63 -12.43 -13.24 -27.86
C PRO A 63 -12.80 -11.84 -28.35
N GLY A 64 -11.78 -11.05 -28.75
CA GLY A 64 -11.96 -9.66 -29.17
C GLY A 64 -11.53 -8.62 -28.16
N ILE A 65 -11.31 -8.97 -26.88
CA ILE A 65 -10.76 -8.07 -25.88
C ILE A 65 -9.34 -8.50 -25.50
N LYS A 66 -8.40 -7.60 -25.63
CA LYS A 66 -7.00 -7.79 -25.20
C LYS A 66 -6.68 -6.89 -24.03
N VAL A 67 -5.80 -7.30 -23.14
CA VAL A 67 -5.32 -6.46 -22.04
C VAL A 67 -3.80 -6.36 -22.12
N LYS A 68 -3.31 -5.13 -22.14
CA LYS A 68 -1.87 -4.82 -22.11
C LYS A 68 -1.51 -4.28 -20.74
N VAL A 69 -0.58 -4.94 -20.07
CA VAL A 69 -0.15 -4.55 -18.73
C VAL A 69 1.23 -3.89 -18.80
N GLU A 70 1.34 -2.71 -18.21
CA GLU A 70 2.59 -2.00 -17.99
C GLU A 70 2.89 -2.03 -16.49
N LEU A 71 4.07 -2.53 -16.11
CA LEU A 71 4.50 -2.62 -14.72
C LEU A 71 5.46 -1.48 -14.40
N LEU A 72 5.19 -0.78 -13.31
CA LEU A 72 6.01 0.32 -12.81
C LEU A 72 6.46 0.05 -11.36
N PRO A 73 7.67 0.48 -10.98
CA PRO A 73 8.12 0.41 -9.59
C PRO A 73 7.17 1.18 -8.67
N TRP A 74 6.98 0.70 -7.44
CA TRP A 74 6.19 1.36 -6.39
C TRP A 74 6.62 2.82 -6.14
N ALA A 75 7.90 3.12 -6.26
CA ALA A 75 8.41 4.48 -6.09
C ALA A 75 7.96 5.46 -7.18
N ASP A 76 7.49 4.97 -8.32
CA ASP A 76 7.23 5.76 -9.52
C ASP A 76 5.76 5.79 -9.94
N ILE A 77 5.00 4.74 -9.64
CA ILE A 77 3.67 4.52 -10.23
C ILE A 77 2.70 5.67 -9.95
N ASP A 78 2.63 6.18 -8.73
CA ASP A 78 1.70 7.26 -8.36
C ASP A 78 1.97 8.52 -9.18
N ARG A 79 3.25 8.88 -9.34
CA ARG A 79 3.68 10.03 -10.15
C ARG A 79 3.40 9.83 -11.63
N GLU A 80 3.72 8.65 -12.16
CA GLU A 80 3.57 8.38 -13.60
C GLU A 80 2.11 8.28 -14.02
N VAL A 81 1.24 7.61 -13.23
CA VAL A 81 -0.21 7.58 -13.50
C VAL A 81 -0.80 8.99 -13.40
N SER A 82 -0.43 9.78 -12.39
CA SER A 82 -0.86 11.17 -12.27
C SER A 82 -0.47 12.00 -13.49
N ARG A 83 0.75 11.83 -13.99
CA ARG A 83 1.25 12.49 -15.21
C ARG A 83 0.47 12.06 -16.46
N MET A 84 0.17 10.76 -16.61
CA MET A 84 -0.65 10.25 -17.71
C MET A 84 -2.05 10.87 -17.68
N VAL A 85 -2.69 10.90 -16.52
CA VAL A 85 -4.04 11.48 -16.34
C VAL A 85 -4.05 12.98 -16.63
N ALA A 86 -3.06 13.73 -16.13
CA ALA A 86 -2.95 15.17 -16.35
C ALA A 86 -2.70 15.53 -17.82
N SER A 87 -2.00 14.67 -18.57
CA SER A 87 -1.73 14.86 -20.01
C SER A 87 -2.84 14.35 -20.93
N GLY A 88 -3.98 13.91 -20.39
CA GLY A 88 -5.07 13.36 -21.19
C GLY A 88 -4.77 11.96 -21.79
N LYS A 89 -3.84 11.21 -21.20
CA LYS A 89 -3.42 9.87 -21.63
C LYS A 89 -3.61 8.83 -20.53
N ALA A 90 -4.68 8.98 -19.73
CA ALA A 90 -5.00 8.02 -18.68
C ALA A 90 -4.99 6.57 -19.21
N PRO A 91 -4.52 5.58 -18.45
CA PRO A 91 -4.77 4.18 -18.76
C PRO A 91 -6.25 3.87 -18.62
N ASP A 92 -6.71 2.71 -19.07
CA ASP A 92 -8.07 2.25 -18.80
C ASP A 92 -8.24 1.86 -17.33
N MET A 93 -7.19 1.25 -16.75
CA MET A 93 -7.13 0.84 -15.34
C MET A 93 -5.75 1.12 -14.77
N ALA A 94 -5.69 1.33 -13.43
CA ALA A 94 -4.44 1.35 -12.68
C ALA A 94 -4.57 0.54 -11.38
N LEU A 95 -3.46 -0.10 -10.96
CA LEU A 95 -3.33 -0.78 -9.66
C LEU A 95 -2.19 -0.12 -8.89
N MET A 96 -2.53 0.68 -7.86
CA MET A 96 -1.58 1.52 -7.11
C MET A 96 -2.08 1.84 -5.69
N GLY A 97 -1.29 2.63 -4.94
CA GLY A 97 -1.57 2.91 -3.53
C GLY A 97 -2.60 4.00 -3.25
N SER A 98 -2.99 4.84 -4.22
CA SER A 98 -3.88 6.00 -4.02
C SER A 98 -4.84 6.19 -5.18
N TYR A 99 -6.08 6.59 -4.89
CA TYR A 99 -7.14 6.76 -5.90
C TYR A 99 -7.99 8.02 -5.71
N SER A 100 -8.06 8.55 -4.48
CA SER A 100 -9.07 9.55 -4.09
C SER A 100 -9.00 10.87 -4.86
N ASP A 101 -7.81 11.30 -5.24
CA ASP A 101 -7.64 12.52 -6.05
C ASP A 101 -8.30 12.39 -7.43
N PHE A 102 -8.25 11.21 -8.02
CA PHE A 102 -8.93 10.93 -9.31
C PHE A 102 -10.44 10.79 -9.12
N ALA A 103 -10.88 10.19 -8.01
CA ALA A 103 -12.30 10.08 -7.67
C ALA A 103 -12.92 11.46 -7.44
N ALA A 104 -12.27 12.33 -6.65
CA ALA A 104 -12.70 13.71 -6.39
C ALA A 104 -12.80 14.55 -7.68
N GLN A 105 -11.97 14.27 -8.68
CA GLN A 105 -12.01 14.91 -10.00
C GLN A 105 -13.05 14.29 -10.95
N GLY A 106 -13.85 13.30 -10.51
CA GLY A 106 -14.85 12.62 -11.33
C GLY A 106 -14.27 11.77 -12.48
N LYS A 107 -13.00 11.37 -12.38
CA LYS A 107 -12.30 10.67 -13.47
C LYS A 107 -12.46 9.15 -13.44
N LEU A 108 -12.98 8.59 -12.32
CA LEU A 108 -13.10 7.16 -12.13
C LEU A 108 -14.53 6.67 -12.31
N TYR A 109 -14.65 5.45 -12.83
CA TYR A 109 -15.89 4.67 -12.69
C TYR A 109 -16.03 4.20 -11.25
N SER A 110 -17.27 4.13 -10.76
CA SER A 110 -17.57 3.48 -9.48
C SER A 110 -17.64 1.95 -9.63
N ALA A 111 -17.58 1.24 -8.49
CA ALA A 111 -17.79 -0.21 -8.47
C ALA A 111 -19.16 -0.59 -9.04
N GLU A 112 -20.23 0.14 -8.69
CA GLU A 112 -21.60 -0.05 -9.20
C GLU A 112 -21.68 0.05 -10.74
N GLU A 113 -20.86 0.91 -11.35
CA GLU A 113 -20.80 1.05 -12.82
C GLU A 113 -20.11 -0.14 -13.50
N LEU A 114 -19.26 -0.90 -12.78
CA LEU A 114 -18.34 -1.90 -13.34
C LEU A 114 -18.63 -3.33 -12.91
N LEU A 115 -19.06 -3.54 -11.68
CA LEU A 115 -19.17 -4.85 -11.04
C LEU A 115 -20.65 -5.21 -10.79
N SER A 116 -20.90 -6.49 -10.64
CA SER A 116 -22.19 -6.94 -10.11
C SER A 116 -22.32 -6.61 -8.62
N ILE A 117 -23.56 -6.45 -8.13
CA ILE A 117 -23.85 -6.20 -6.69
C ILE A 117 -23.19 -7.28 -5.81
N SER A 118 -23.17 -8.54 -6.24
CA SER A 118 -22.56 -9.63 -5.48
C SER A 118 -21.03 -9.53 -5.45
N ALA A 119 -20.39 -9.06 -6.51
CA ALA A 119 -18.95 -8.86 -6.55
C ALA A 119 -18.53 -7.69 -5.66
N GLU A 120 -19.27 -6.59 -5.69
CA GLU A 120 -19.03 -5.44 -4.83
C GLU A 120 -19.21 -5.79 -3.34
N ALA A 121 -20.30 -6.48 -2.99
CA ALA A 121 -20.58 -6.91 -1.62
C ALA A 121 -19.60 -7.96 -1.08
N ASN A 122 -18.75 -8.55 -1.92
CA ASN A 122 -17.75 -9.55 -1.53
C ASN A 122 -16.46 -8.96 -0.98
N PHE A 123 -16.22 -7.66 -1.10
CA PHE A 123 -15.04 -7.04 -0.50
C PHE A 123 -15.08 -7.11 1.04
N LEU A 124 -13.91 -7.25 1.66
CA LEU A 124 -13.79 -7.12 3.12
C LEU A 124 -14.21 -5.70 3.53
N GLN A 125 -15.11 -5.60 4.51
CA GLN A 125 -15.74 -4.32 4.90
C GLN A 125 -14.74 -3.17 5.15
N PRO A 126 -13.67 -3.32 5.95
CA PRO A 126 -12.73 -2.22 6.18
C PRO A 126 -12.05 -1.73 4.88
N LEU A 127 -11.85 -2.64 3.92
CA LEU A 127 -11.26 -2.30 2.63
C LEU A 127 -12.27 -1.57 1.74
N ALA A 128 -13.53 -2.02 1.68
CA ALA A 128 -14.57 -1.34 0.93
C ALA A 128 -14.83 0.08 1.46
N GLU A 129 -14.87 0.25 2.79
CA GLU A 129 -15.00 1.56 3.42
C GLU A 129 -13.86 2.50 3.04
N ALA A 130 -12.60 2.03 3.13
CA ALA A 130 -11.43 2.82 2.75
C ALA A 130 -11.34 3.07 1.24
N GLY A 131 -11.93 2.20 0.39
CA GLY A 131 -12.03 2.37 -1.06
C GLY A 131 -13.11 3.35 -1.50
N SER A 132 -13.94 3.86 -0.57
CA SER A 132 -15.08 4.71 -0.85
C SER A 132 -14.80 6.17 -0.58
N VAL A 133 -15.25 7.05 -1.49
CA VAL A 133 -15.36 8.49 -1.27
C VAL A 133 -16.85 8.82 -1.09
N GLY A 134 -17.22 9.34 0.08
CA GLY A 134 -18.61 9.35 0.49
C GLY A 134 -19.13 7.92 0.63
N ASN A 135 -20.22 7.60 -0.05
CA ASN A 135 -20.81 6.25 -0.04
C ASN A 135 -20.55 5.48 -1.36
N THR A 136 -19.59 5.93 -2.17
CA THR A 136 -19.34 5.36 -3.48
C THR A 136 -17.95 4.75 -3.55
N LEU A 137 -17.86 3.46 -3.87
CA LEU A 137 -16.63 2.70 -3.99
C LEU A 137 -15.96 2.99 -5.33
N TYR A 138 -14.79 3.63 -5.31
CA TYR A 138 -13.97 3.97 -6.49
C TYR A 138 -12.64 3.22 -6.52
N GLY A 139 -12.02 3.04 -5.35
CA GLY A 139 -10.83 2.23 -5.20
C GLY A 139 -11.23 0.78 -4.90
N LEU A 140 -11.15 -0.09 -5.90
CA LEU A 140 -11.48 -1.51 -5.72
C LEU A 140 -10.32 -2.20 -5.01
N PRO A 141 -10.49 -2.72 -3.78
CA PRO A 141 -9.38 -3.36 -3.07
C PRO A 141 -8.89 -4.58 -3.84
N PHE A 142 -7.59 -4.69 -4.11
CA PHE A 142 -7.02 -5.82 -4.85
C PHE A 142 -6.33 -6.83 -3.94
N VAL A 143 -5.36 -6.36 -3.15
CA VAL A 143 -4.71 -7.11 -2.09
C VAL A 143 -4.53 -6.23 -0.88
N ALA A 144 -4.30 -6.86 0.28
CA ALA A 144 -4.11 -6.14 1.53
C ALA A 144 -3.01 -6.77 2.38
N SER A 145 -2.61 -6.05 3.41
CA SER A 145 -1.77 -6.55 4.50
C SER A 145 -2.17 -5.88 5.80
N SER A 146 -1.83 -6.50 6.92
CA SER A 146 -1.90 -5.88 8.24
C SER A 146 -0.55 -5.95 8.92
N ARG A 147 -0.38 -5.24 10.01
CA ARG A 147 0.88 -5.18 10.76
C ARG A 147 0.74 -5.89 12.11
N LEU A 148 1.77 -6.66 12.45
CA LEU A 148 1.94 -7.24 13.79
C LEU A 148 3.35 -6.93 14.29
N LEU A 149 3.52 -6.90 15.60
CA LEU A 149 4.82 -6.80 16.23
C LEU A 149 5.51 -8.17 16.20
N PHE A 150 6.64 -8.26 15.50
CA PHE A 150 7.48 -9.44 15.44
C PHE A 150 8.59 -9.37 16.48
N TYR A 151 8.94 -10.53 16.99
CA TYR A 151 10.15 -10.71 17.79
C TYR A 151 10.91 -11.97 17.38
N ASN A 152 12.23 -11.89 17.41
CA ASN A 152 13.10 -13.04 17.16
C ASN A 152 13.15 -13.92 18.40
N THR A 153 12.53 -15.11 18.35
CA THR A 153 12.36 -15.97 19.54
C THR A 153 13.70 -16.42 20.12
N LYS A 154 14.72 -16.64 19.27
CA LYS A 154 16.06 -16.99 19.74
C LYS A 154 16.72 -15.86 20.54
N LEU A 155 16.69 -14.64 20.02
CA LEU A 155 17.26 -13.48 20.73
C LEU A 155 16.51 -13.20 22.05
N PHE A 156 15.19 -13.43 22.05
CA PHE A 156 14.35 -13.31 23.24
C PHE A 156 14.69 -14.38 24.29
N ALA A 157 14.90 -15.63 23.88
CA ALA A 157 15.32 -16.71 24.77
C ALA A 157 16.73 -16.45 25.35
N ASP A 158 17.67 -15.97 24.52
CA ASP A 158 19.02 -15.59 24.95
C ASP A 158 18.98 -14.39 25.92
N ALA A 159 17.98 -13.53 25.84
CA ALA A 159 17.75 -12.43 26.76
C ALA A 159 16.91 -12.79 28.00
N GLY A 160 16.41 -14.03 28.09
CA GLY A 160 15.59 -14.50 29.20
C GLY A 160 14.17 -13.96 29.20
N LEU A 161 13.66 -13.48 28.05
CA LEU A 161 12.33 -12.90 27.90
C LEU A 161 11.25 -13.96 27.61
N VAL A 162 11.66 -15.12 27.07
CA VAL A 162 10.83 -16.31 26.85
C VAL A 162 11.62 -17.56 27.21
N ALA A 163 10.94 -18.67 27.46
CA ALA A 163 11.61 -19.95 27.65
C ALA A 163 12.36 -20.40 26.39
N LYS A 164 13.42 -21.20 26.53
CA LYS A 164 14.23 -21.67 25.40
C LYS A 164 13.47 -22.54 24.41
N ASP A 165 12.39 -23.17 24.85
CA ASP A 165 11.45 -23.94 24.02
C ASP A 165 10.35 -23.03 23.38
N GLY A 166 10.40 -21.72 23.61
CA GLY A 166 9.42 -20.75 23.11
C GLY A 166 8.12 -20.68 23.91
N SER A 167 8.02 -21.35 25.04
CA SER A 167 6.84 -21.33 25.91
C SER A 167 7.17 -20.75 27.29
N PRO A 168 6.36 -19.83 27.86
CA PRO A 168 5.25 -19.13 27.21
C PRO A 168 5.73 -18.11 26.20
N THR A 169 4.88 -17.79 25.21
CA THR A 169 5.13 -16.68 24.26
C THR A 169 5.16 -15.35 24.99
N TRP A 170 6.03 -14.43 24.54
CA TRP A 170 6.05 -13.06 25.02
C TRP A 170 4.75 -12.34 24.64
N GLN A 171 4.10 -11.71 25.60
CA GLN A 171 2.82 -11.03 25.42
C GLN A 171 2.86 -9.64 26.08
N PRO A 172 3.43 -8.64 25.42
CA PRO A 172 3.48 -7.29 25.93
C PRO A 172 2.08 -6.69 26.02
N LYS A 173 1.83 -5.91 27.04
CA LYS A 173 0.56 -5.20 27.24
C LYS A 173 0.69 -3.71 26.98
N THR A 174 1.82 -3.14 27.37
CA THR A 174 2.08 -1.70 27.26
C THR A 174 3.43 -1.41 26.60
N TRP A 175 3.65 -0.15 26.27
CA TRP A 175 4.93 0.33 25.78
C TRP A 175 6.09 0.14 26.78
N ALA A 176 5.80 0.17 28.09
CA ALA A 176 6.81 -0.15 29.12
C ALA A 176 7.33 -1.58 28.98
N ASP A 177 6.50 -2.54 28.55
CA ASP A 177 6.94 -3.92 28.27
C ASP A 177 7.89 -3.95 27.06
N LEU A 178 7.64 -3.14 26.02
CA LEU A 178 8.52 -3.00 24.87
C LEU A 178 9.88 -2.38 25.27
N GLU A 179 9.84 -1.30 26.05
CA GLU A 179 11.05 -0.64 26.54
C GLU A 179 11.90 -1.62 27.36
N SER A 180 11.26 -2.40 28.25
CA SER A 180 11.92 -3.38 29.09
C SER A 180 12.56 -4.50 28.27
N ALA A 181 11.85 -5.04 27.27
CA ALA A 181 12.38 -6.06 26.38
C ALA A 181 13.55 -5.50 25.54
N ALA A 182 13.45 -4.29 25.02
CA ALA A 182 14.52 -3.65 24.26
C ALA A 182 15.78 -3.42 25.11
N LYS A 183 15.64 -3.05 26.39
CA LYS A 183 16.77 -2.92 27.33
C LYS A 183 17.44 -4.27 27.58
N ALA A 184 16.67 -5.34 27.79
CA ALA A 184 17.20 -6.68 27.97
C ALA A 184 17.98 -7.17 26.72
N LEU A 185 17.42 -6.95 25.53
CA LEU A 185 18.10 -7.26 24.26
C LEU A 185 19.38 -6.45 24.06
N LYS A 186 19.35 -5.15 24.37
CA LYS A 186 20.55 -4.30 24.33
C LYS A 186 21.65 -4.81 25.25
N THR A 187 21.30 -5.23 26.47
CA THR A 187 22.27 -5.80 27.44
C THR A 187 22.93 -7.08 26.90
N LYS A 188 22.26 -7.82 26.03
CA LYS A 188 22.81 -8.99 25.33
C LYS A 188 23.57 -8.66 24.05
N GLY A 189 23.73 -7.37 23.72
CA GLY A 189 24.46 -6.93 22.55
C GLY A 189 23.70 -7.06 21.24
N VAL A 190 22.35 -7.20 21.27
CA VAL A 190 21.54 -7.20 20.07
C VAL A 190 21.69 -5.87 19.35
N LYS A 191 22.04 -5.90 18.07
CA LYS A 191 22.37 -4.72 17.26
C LYS A 191 21.20 -3.73 17.14
N TYR A 192 20.01 -4.25 16.89
CA TYR A 192 18.76 -3.51 16.88
C TYR A 192 17.79 -4.15 17.89
N PRO A 193 17.79 -3.71 19.15
CA PRO A 193 16.79 -4.21 20.13
C PRO A 193 15.36 -4.05 19.60
N TYR A 194 15.05 -2.87 19.05
CA TYR A 194 13.87 -2.58 18.24
C TYR A 194 14.31 -1.86 16.96
N ALA A 195 14.04 -2.39 15.79
CA ALA A 195 14.25 -1.66 14.55
C ALA A 195 13.06 -0.72 14.31
N LEU A 196 13.32 0.59 14.27
CA LEU A 196 12.31 1.65 14.08
C LEU A 196 12.51 2.32 12.71
N PRO A 197 11.91 1.78 11.61
CA PRO A 197 12.13 2.27 10.26
C PRO A 197 11.27 3.50 9.96
N LEU A 198 11.78 4.69 10.29
CA LEU A 198 11.19 5.98 9.95
C LEU A 198 11.90 6.67 8.77
N GLY A 199 12.68 5.92 7.98
CA GLY A 199 13.22 6.36 6.69
C GLY A 199 12.12 6.53 5.63
N PRO A 200 12.39 7.31 4.56
CA PRO A 200 11.35 7.83 3.66
C PRO A 200 10.64 6.78 2.80
N GLU A 201 11.05 5.53 2.81
CA GLU A 201 10.40 4.45 2.05
C GLU A 201 8.96 4.21 2.51
N GLU A 202 8.76 3.92 3.81
CA GLU A 202 7.46 3.58 4.38
C GLU A 202 7.27 4.13 5.81
N ALA A 203 7.91 5.24 6.14
CA ALA A 203 7.85 5.86 7.47
C ALA A 203 6.43 6.11 7.98
N HIS A 204 5.49 6.40 7.07
CA HIS A 204 4.08 6.63 7.39
C HIS A 204 3.39 5.37 7.95
N ALA A 205 3.80 4.16 7.56
CA ALA A 205 3.26 2.93 8.13
C ALA A 205 3.72 2.74 9.58
N GLU A 206 5.03 2.83 9.80
CA GLU A 206 5.60 2.67 11.13
C GLU A 206 5.07 3.74 12.10
N ALA A 207 5.03 5.01 11.67
CA ALA A 207 4.50 6.09 12.49
C ALA A 207 3.04 5.84 12.89
N MET A 208 2.17 5.47 11.94
CA MET A 208 0.76 5.23 12.21
C MET A 208 0.53 4.07 13.18
N ILE A 209 1.35 3.00 13.13
CA ILE A 209 1.24 1.88 14.08
C ILE A 209 1.42 2.39 15.52
N TRP A 210 2.43 3.22 15.75
CA TRP A 210 2.71 3.80 17.06
C TRP A 210 1.63 4.81 17.48
N GLU A 211 1.19 5.66 16.57
CA GLU A 211 0.12 6.64 16.82
C GLU A 211 -1.20 5.95 17.21
N LEU A 212 -1.62 4.93 16.45
CA LEU A 212 -2.84 4.16 16.77
C LEU A 212 -2.74 3.48 18.13
N SER A 213 -1.57 2.97 18.50
CA SER A 213 -1.37 2.33 19.81
C SER A 213 -1.46 3.30 20.99
N ASN A 214 -1.57 4.62 20.72
CA ASN A 214 -1.85 5.68 21.70
C ASN A 214 -3.17 6.41 21.43
N GLY A 215 -4.08 5.84 20.62
CA GLY A 215 -5.35 6.45 20.28
C GLY A 215 -5.25 7.69 19.36
N GLY A 216 -4.12 7.86 18.68
CA GLY A 216 -3.90 8.87 17.66
C GLY A 216 -4.16 8.33 16.24
N GLY A 217 -3.47 8.89 15.26
CA GLY A 217 -3.53 8.51 13.84
C GLY A 217 -3.57 9.71 12.92
N TYR A 218 -3.83 9.47 11.64
CA TYR A 218 -3.73 10.50 10.60
C TYR A 218 -5.02 11.28 10.33
N ALA A 219 -6.16 10.74 10.75
CA ALA A 219 -7.45 11.40 10.63
C ALA A 219 -8.26 11.30 11.92
N ASP A 220 -9.07 12.29 12.18
CA ASP A 220 -10.06 12.27 13.26
C ASP A 220 -11.33 11.49 12.86
N SER A 221 -12.26 11.34 13.79
CA SER A 221 -13.53 10.64 13.55
C SER A 221 -14.44 11.29 12.50
N SER A 222 -14.17 12.55 12.14
CA SER A 222 -14.85 13.28 11.06
C SER A 222 -14.13 13.13 9.70
N GLY A 223 -13.01 12.40 9.66
CA GLY A 223 -12.19 12.20 8.48
C GLY A 223 -11.21 13.34 8.16
N ASN A 224 -11.09 14.37 9.00
CA ASN A 224 -10.12 15.43 8.79
C ASN A 224 -8.72 15.00 9.21
N TYR A 225 -7.69 15.50 8.52
CA TYR A 225 -6.32 15.24 8.93
C TYR A 225 -6.02 15.76 10.35
N SER A 226 -5.51 14.89 11.22
CA SER A 226 -5.20 15.15 12.63
C SER A 226 -3.74 14.85 13.00
N LEU A 227 -2.81 15.14 12.09
CA LEU A 227 -1.41 14.74 12.14
C LEU A 227 -0.63 15.29 13.35
N ALA A 228 -1.04 16.41 13.91
CA ALA A 228 -0.43 17.04 15.08
C ALA A 228 -1.31 16.95 16.35
N SER A 229 -2.12 15.90 16.46
CA SER A 229 -2.93 15.65 17.67
C SER A 229 -2.02 15.49 18.89
N ASP A 230 -2.58 15.76 20.08
CA ASP A 230 -1.84 15.57 21.33
C ASP A 230 -1.35 14.13 21.50
N GLN A 231 -2.16 13.14 21.09
CA GLN A 231 -1.79 11.72 21.10
C GLN A 231 -0.57 11.45 20.23
N ASN A 232 -0.52 11.99 19.02
CA ASN A 232 0.63 11.84 18.13
C ASN A 232 1.88 12.52 18.70
N VAL A 233 1.73 13.71 19.26
CA VAL A 233 2.86 14.42 19.93
C VAL A 233 3.39 13.61 21.11
N VAL A 234 2.52 13.05 21.95
CA VAL A 234 2.91 12.17 23.06
C VAL A 234 3.64 10.93 22.56
N THR A 235 3.15 10.31 21.48
CA THR A 235 3.76 9.14 20.85
C THR A 235 5.21 9.42 20.44
N PHE A 236 5.46 10.48 19.69
CA PHE A 236 6.82 10.79 19.23
C PHE A 236 7.74 11.28 20.36
N ASN A 237 7.23 11.95 21.37
CA ASN A 237 8.00 12.28 22.57
C ASN A 237 8.42 11.00 23.30
N TRP A 238 7.54 10.02 23.45
CA TRP A 238 7.85 8.74 24.08
C TRP A 238 8.90 7.96 23.24
N LEU A 239 8.69 7.81 21.94
CA LEU A 239 9.64 7.15 21.05
C LEU A 239 11.02 7.76 21.14
N LYS A 240 11.10 9.10 21.11
CA LYS A 240 12.36 9.82 21.24
C LYS A 240 13.05 9.54 22.58
N THR A 241 12.34 9.78 23.68
CA THR A 241 12.96 9.77 25.02
C THR A 241 13.17 8.36 25.59
N LYS A 242 12.33 7.38 25.20
CA LYS A 242 12.34 6.02 25.75
C LYS A 242 13.01 5.00 24.84
N MET A 243 13.03 5.22 23.54
CA MET A 243 13.57 4.25 22.59
C MET A 243 14.82 4.79 21.88
N VAL A 244 14.79 6.01 21.35
CA VAL A 244 15.89 6.54 20.53
C VAL A 244 17.04 7.08 21.39
N ASP A 245 16.77 8.01 22.30
CA ASP A 245 17.80 8.63 23.15
C ASP A 245 18.58 7.59 23.98
N PRO A 246 17.94 6.52 24.54
CA PRO A 246 18.67 5.44 25.19
C PRO A 246 19.40 4.50 24.24
N GLY A 247 19.30 4.68 22.91
CA GLY A 247 19.94 3.83 21.90
C GLY A 247 19.35 2.41 21.83
N LEU A 248 18.04 2.28 22.02
CA LEU A 248 17.33 0.99 21.90
C LEU A 248 16.90 0.66 20.47
N THR A 249 17.07 1.61 19.54
CA THR A 249 16.67 1.47 18.13
C THR A 249 17.80 1.07 17.18
N GLY A 250 18.98 0.79 17.73
CA GLY A 250 20.16 0.35 16.96
C GLY A 250 21.04 1.51 16.48
N PRO A 251 22.08 1.20 15.68
CA PRO A 251 23.11 2.17 15.29
C PRO A 251 22.68 3.10 14.15
N THR A 252 21.72 2.68 13.30
CA THR A 252 21.22 3.53 12.22
C THR A 252 20.15 4.45 12.78
N PRO A 253 20.26 5.78 12.59
CA PRO A 253 19.19 6.70 12.99
C PRO A 253 17.85 6.29 12.38
N PRO A 254 16.74 6.30 13.15
CA PRO A 254 15.43 5.90 12.63
C PRO A 254 15.01 6.64 11.35
N SER A 255 15.29 7.94 11.22
CA SER A 255 15.00 8.76 10.04
C SER A 255 15.77 8.33 8.76
N GLN A 256 16.80 7.49 8.90
CA GLN A 256 17.61 6.96 7.81
C GLN A 256 17.41 5.46 7.60
N LEU A 257 16.76 4.78 8.52
CA LEU A 257 16.46 3.35 8.42
C LEU A 257 15.18 3.13 7.61
N ASN A 258 15.33 2.61 6.41
CA ASN A 258 14.19 2.20 5.61
C ASN A 258 13.63 0.84 6.07
N ARG A 259 12.38 0.58 5.78
CA ARG A 259 11.74 -0.70 6.08
C ARG A 259 12.49 -1.88 5.45
N ALA A 260 12.89 -1.77 4.18
CA ALA A 260 13.65 -2.82 3.50
C ALA A 260 14.97 -3.15 4.22
N ASP A 261 15.68 -2.14 4.73
CA ASP A 261 16.93 -2.33 5.48
C ASP A 261 16.68 -2.98 6.85
N ALA A 262 15.61 -2.57 7.56
CA ALA A 262 15.19 -3.18 8.82
C ALA A 262 14.82 -4.66 8.63
N PHE A 263 14.07 -5.00 7.58
CA PHE A 263 13.70 -6.37 7.24
C PHE A 263 14.93 -7.20 6.86
N ALA A 264 15.83 -6.66 6.04
CA ALA A 264 17.08 -7.32 5.72
C ALA A 264 17.93 -7.59 6.98
N ALA A 265 17.99 -6.65 7.93
CA ALA A 265 18.67 -6.84 9.21
C ALA A 265 17.99 -7.93 10.07
N PHE A 266 16.64 -7.96 10.10
CA PHE A 266 15.89 -9.02 10.79
C PHE A 266 16.19 -10.40 10.20
N LEU A 267 16.23 -10.51 8.88
CA LEU A 267 16.55 -11.73 8.15
C LEU A 267 18.03 -12.17 8.29
N ARG A 268 18.90 -11.34 8.86
CA ARG A 268 20.25 -11.70 9.30
C ARG A 268 20.34 -12.04 10.79
N GLY A 269 19.20 -11.98 11.52
CA GLY A 269 19.19 -12.23 12.96
C GLY A 269 19.76 -11.09 13.81
N GLU A 270 19.83 -9.87 13.27
CA GLU A 270 20.41 -8.69 13.94
C GLU A 270 19.37 -7.88 14.74
N VAL A 271 18.07 -8.17 14.57
CA VAL A 271 16.95 -7.40 15.13
C VAL A 271 16.20 -8.24 16.15
N GLY A 272 15.95 -7.66 17.32
CA GLY A 272 15.12 -8.27 18.38
C GLY A 272 13.64 -8.15 18.11
N MET A 273 13.17 -6.93 17.80
CA MET A 273 11.76 -6.60 17.53
C MET A 273 11.63 -5.63 16.36
N LEU A 274 10.55 -5.76 15.61
CA LEU A 274 10.06 -4.77 14.63
C LEU A 274 8.62 -5.02 14.25
N ASN A 275 7.94 -4.03 13.69
CA ASN A 275 6.64 -4.26 13.05
C ASN A 275 6.83 -4.90 11.67
N GLY A 276 6.05 -5.94 11.36
CA GLY A 276 6.14 -6.70 10.12
C GLY A 276 4.77 -7.06 9.54
N TYR A 277 4.77 -7.60 8.35
CA TYR A 277 3.61 -8.10 7.64
C TYR A 277 3.87 -9.52 7.08
N PRO A 278 2.87 -10.23 6.53
CA PRO A 278 2.99 -11.66 6.25
C PRO A 278 4.25 -12.08 5.48
N SER A 279 4.66 -11.33 4.44
CA SER A 279 5.82 -11.71 3.64
C SER A 279 7.12 -11.84 4.46
N LEU A 280 7.36 -10.94 5.42
CA LEU A 280 8.54 -11.04 6.30
C LEU A 280 8.52 -12.31 7.15
N SER A 281 7.35 -12.76 7.61
CA SER A 281 7.20 -14.00 8.36
C SER A 281 7.59 -15.21 7.50
N HIS A 282 7.16 -15.24 6.24
CA HIS A 282 7.52 -16.29 5.28
C HIS A 282 9.02 -16.31 4.96
N GLU A 283 9.59 -15.13 4.69
CA GLU A 283 11.02 -14.99 4.41
C GLU A 283 11.90 -15.39 5.61
N ALA A 284 11.50 -15.00 6.82
CA ALA A 284 12.22 -15.36 8.05
C ALA A 284 12.24 -16.88 8.25
N ARG A 285 11.10 -17.55 8.10
CA ARG A 285 11.01 -19.02 8.17
C ARG A 285 11.88 -19.69 7.11
N ALA A 286 11.87 -19.21 5.88
CA ALA A 286 12.72 -19.74 4.82
C ALA A 286 14.22 -19.64 5.15
N LYS A 287 14.61 -18.68 6.00
CA LYS A 287 15.98 -18.51 6.52
C LYS A 287 16.24 -19.19 7.87
N GLY A 288 15.29 -19.97 8.38
CA GLY A 288 15.41 -20.67 9.67
C GLY A 288 15.29 -19.77 10.90
N ILE A 289 14.75 -18.55 10.75
CA ILE A 289 14.49 -17.63 11.86
C ILE A 289 13.08 -17.90 12.38
N THR A 290 12.99 -18.29 13.64
CA THR A 290 11.69 -18.45 14.31
C THR A 290 11.20 -17.10 14.80
N VAL A 291 9.99 -16.75 14.35
CA VAL A 291 9.35 -15.47 14.64
C VAL A 291 8.16 -15.70 15.57
N GLY A 292 8.12 -14.96 16.68
CA GLY A 292 6.88 -14.72 17.40
C GLY A 292 6.20 -13.45 16.85
N ALA A 293 4.88 -13.49 16.76
CA ALA A 293 4.09 -12.35 16.31
C ALA A 293 2.96 -12.07 17.30
N VAL A 294 2.81 -10.82 17.70
CA VAL A 294 1.79 -10.35 18.66
C VAL A 294 1.18 -9.04 18.18
N ALA A 295 0.03 -8.68 18.72
CA ALA A 295 -0.50 -7.32 18.50
C ALA A 295 0.45 -6.26 19.06
N MET A 296 0.47 -5.07 18.44
CA MET A 296 1.16 -3.93 19.01
C MET A 296 0.57 -3.57 20.37
N PRO A 297 1.37 -3.48 21.45
CA PRO A 297 0.85 -3.11 22.77
C PRO A 297 0.42 -1.64 22.81
N VAL A 298 -0.49 -1.32 23.73
CA VAL A 298 -0.98 0.05 23.92
C VAL A 298 0.03 0.92 24.65
N SER A 299 -0.14 2.24 24.53
CA SER A 299 0.60 3.17 25.38
C SER A 299 0.20 3.00 26.84
N ASP A 300 1.12 3.29 27.75
CA ASP A 300 0.86 3.27 29.19
C ASP A 300 -0.22 4.30 29.60
N TYR A 301 -0.50 5.29 28.74
CA TYR A 301 -1.53 6.32 28.97
C TYR A 301 -2.94 5.83 28.67
N LEU A 302 -3.13 4.90 27.73
CA LEU A 302 -4.45 4.32 27.42
C LEU A 302 -4.85 3.22 28.41
N GLY A 303 -3.87 2.54 29.00
CA GLY A 303 -4.10 1.43 29.91
C GLY A 303 -4.40 0.08 29.21
N THR A 304 -4.26 -1.00 29.96
CA THR A 304 -4.23 -2.38 29.41
C THR A 304 -5.60 -2.95 28.98
N GLY A 305 -6.68 -2.20 29.17
CA GLY A 305 -8.04 -2.60 28.75
C GLY A 305 -8.37 -2.28 27.30
N GLU A 306 -7.58 -1.40 26.68
CA GLU A 306 -7.77 -1.00 25.30
C GLU A 306 -7.14 -2.02 24.33
N ASN A 307 -7.76 -2.14 23.15
CA ASN A 307 -7.25 -2.97 22.07
C ASN A 307 -7.20 -2.13 20.79
N PRO A 308 -6.13 -1.35 20.57
CA PRO A 308 -6.04 -0.45 19.45
C PRO A 308 -6.05 -1.23 18.14
N PRO A 309 -6.62 -0.65 17.07
CA PRO A 309 -6.55 -1.24 15.75
C PRO A 309 -5.11 -1.31 15.29
N THR A 310 -4.77 -2.34 14.52
CA THR A 310 -3.52 -2.35 13.77
C THR A 310 -3.66 -1.52 12.49
N VAL A 311 -2.53 -1.22 11.83
CA VAL A 311 -2.54 -0.64 10.49
C VAL A 311 -2.87 -1.70 9.46
N GLY A 312 -3.92 -1.44 8.67
CA GLY A 312 -4.22 -2.12 7.42
C GLY A 312 -3.67 -1.32 6.23
N VAL A 313 -3.12 -2.03 5.27
CA VAL A 313 -2.69 -1.44 3.98
C VAL A 313 -3.36 -2.21 2.87
N ALA A 314 -3.89 -1.50 1.89
CA ALA A 314 -4.48 -2.11 0.70
C ALA A 314 -3.99 -1.40 -0.56
N ASP A 315 -3.94 -2.16 -1.64
CA ASP A 315 -3.64 -1.66 -2.97
C ASP A 315 -4.93 -1.65 -3.79
N TRP A 316 -5.10 -0.59 -4.58
CA TRP A 316 -6.36 -0.23 -5.19
C TRP A 316 -6.31 -0.39 -6.70
N MET A 317 -7.20 -1.24 -7.22
CA MET A 317 -7.54 -1.23 -8.65
C MET A 317 -8.54 -0.10 -8.89
N MET A 318 -8.33 0.69 -9.92
CA MET A 318 -9.25 1.75 -10.34
C MET A 318 -9.41 1.77 -11.84
N ALA A 319 -10.54 2.29 -12.33
CA ALA A 319 -10.84 2.37 -13.74
C ALA A 319 -11.19 3.81 -14.15
N PHE A 320 -10.57 4.29 -15.23
CA PHE A 320 -10.72 5.66 -15.72
C PHE A 320 -11.80 5.79 -16.79
N LYS A 321 -12.62 6.84 -16.67
CA LYS A 321 -13.73 7.15 -17.62
C LYS A 321 -13.24 7.64 -18.98
N GLN A 322 -12.02 8.14 -19.07
CA GLN A 322 -11.52 8.90 -20.22
C GLN A 322 -11.65 8.14 -21.55
N ASN A 323 -11.43 6.83 -21.57
CA ASN A 323 -11.40 6.03 -22.79
C ASN A 323 -12.76 5.36 -23.11
N GLY A 324 -13.75 5.47 -22.21
CA GLY A 324 -15.13 5.05 -22.45
C GLY A 324 -15.39 3.54 -22.50
N LYS A 325 -14.39 2.68 -22.23
CA LYS A 325 -14.47 1.21 -22.38
C LYS A 325 -15.07 0.50 -21.15
N ARG A 326 -16.18 1.02 -20.63
CA ARG A 326 -16.78 0.56 -19.37
C ARG A 326 -17.10 -0.94 -19.37
N GLU A 327 -17.70 -1.44 -20.44
CA GLU A 327 -18.13 -2.85 -20.51
C GLU A 327 -16.94 -3.81 -20.57
N GLU A 328 -15.91 -3.47 -21.36
CA GLU A 328 -14.68 -4.26 -21.49
C GLU A 328 -13.89 -4.28 -20.19
N ILE A 329 -13.82 -3.14 -19.51
CA ILE A 329 -13.20 -2.99 -18.19
C ILE A 329 -13.96 -3.84 -17.17
N GLY A 330 -15.28 -3.75 -17.11
CA GLY A 330 -16.13 -4.56 -16.21
C GLY A 330 -15.90 -6.06 -16.39
N LYS A 331 -15.89 -6.55 -17.63
CA LYS A 331 -15.60 -7.97 -17.94
C LYS A 331 -14.21 -8.39 -17.46
N PHE A 332 -13.21 -7.53 -17.63
CA PHE A 332 -11.86 -7.84 -17.14
C PHE A 332 -11.78 -7.83 -15.62
N LEU A 333 -12.42 -6.88 -14.95
CA LEU A 333 -12.47 -6.82 -13.48
C LEU A 333 -13.20 -8.04 -12.90
N ASP A 334 -14.37 -8.42 -13.44
CA ASP A 334 -15.07 -9.64 -13.03
C ASP A 334 -14.21 -10.89 -13.18
N PHE A 335 -13.34 -10.93 -14.19
CA PHE A 335 -12.44 -12.05 -14.40
C PHE A 335 -11.26 -12.03 -13.41
N VAL A 336 -10.61 -10.88 -13.22
CA VAL A 336 -9.42 -10.79 -12.35
C VAL A 336 -9.79 -10.93 -10.88
N TYR A 337 -10.99 -10.51 -10.47
CA TYR A 337 -11.51 -10.65 -9.11
C TYR A 337 -12.08 -12.04 -8.78
N GLN A 338 -12.00 -13.01 -9.69
CA GLN A 338 -12.32 -14.40 -9.34
C GLN A 338 -11.39 -14.89 -8.23
N ASP A 339 -11.95 -15.61 -7.27
CA ASP A 339 -11.23 -16.08 -6.06
C ASP A 339 -9.89 -16.75 -6.37
N LYS A 340 -9.84 -17.58 -7.43
CA LYS A 340 -8.60 -18.25 -7.87
C LYS A 340 -7.49 -17.28 -8.25
N ASN A 341 -7.83 -16.15 -8.89
CA ASN A 341 -6.85 -15.17 -9.35
C ASN A 341 -6.37 -14.29 -8.19
N LEU A 342 -7.30 -13.82 -7.34
CA LEU A 342 -6.93 -13.08 -6.12
C LEU A 342 -6.11 -13.93 -5.16
N ALA A 343 -6.50 -15.18 -4.93
CA ALA A 343 -5.75 -16.09 -4.07
C ALA A 343 -4.37 -16.44 -4.66
N ASP A 344 -4.25 -16.65 -5.98
CA ASP A 344 -2.95 -16.88 -6.64
C ASP A 344 -2.04 -15.66 -6.49
N PHE A 345 -2.56 -14.45 -6.73
CA PHE A 345 -1.77 -13.23 -6.57
C PHE A 345 -1.35 -13.01 -5.11
N ALA A 346 -2.30 -13.07 -4.18
CA ALA A 346 -2.01 -12.88 -2.76
C ALA A 346 -0.99 -13.92 -2.26
N GLY A 347 -1.14 -15.19 -2.63
CA GLY A 347 -0.23 -16.27 -2.25
C GLY A 347 1.19 -16.08 -2.80
N ARG A 348 1.35 -15.57 -4.04
CA ARG A 348 2.67 -15.31 -4.64
C ARG A 348 3.50 -14.28 -3.89
N TYR A 349 2.83 -13.27 -3.34
CA TYR A 349 3.49 -12.15 -2.65
C TYR A 349 3.32 -12.18 -1.14
N HIS A 350 2.75 -13.27 -0.62
CA HIS A 350 2.44 -13.41 0.80
C HIS A 350 1.67 -12.18 1.32
N LEU A 351 0.60 -11.83 0.60
CA LEU A 351 -0.35 -10.78 0.95
C LEU A 351 -1.70 -11.40 1.30
N LEU A 352 -2.65 -10.57 1.72
CA LEU A 352 -3.99 -11.01 2.08
C LEU A 352 -4.96 -10.73 0.93
N PRO A 353 -5.85 -11.66 0.57
CA PRO A 353 -6.91 -11.41 -0.39
C PRO A 353 -7.87 -10.33 0.12
N SER A 354 -8.42 -9.55 -0.81
CA SER A 354 -9.32 -8.43 -0.48
C SER A 354 -10.79 -8.81 -0.38
N THR A 355 -11.17 -10.04 -0.78
CA THR A 355 -12.58 -10.49 -0.77
C THR A 355 -12.83 -11.57 0.27
N VAL A 356 -14.09 -11.65 0.74
CA VAL A 356 -14.52 -12.63 1.74
C VAL A 356 -14.35 -14.06 1.22
N THR A 357 -14.70 -14.33 -0.03
CA THR A 357 -14.63 -15.67 -0.60
C THR A 357 -13.19 -16.08 -0.90
N ALA A 358 -12.37 -15.21 -1.50
CA ALA A 358 -10.96 -15.50 -1.75
C ALA A 358 -10.18 -15.70 -0.44
N SER A 359 -10.53 -15.00 0.64
CA SER A 359 -9.89 -15.17 1.95
C SER A 359 -10.14 -16.55 2.59
N ARG A 360 -11.12 -17.30 2.08
CA ARG A 360 -11.46 -18.66 2.51
C ARG A 360 -10.97 -19.73 1.52
N THR A 361 -10.50 -19.30 0.35
CA THR A 361 -10.06 -20.21 -0.71
C THR A 361 -8.64 -20.65 -0.43
N PRO A 362 -8.34 -21.95 -0.37
CA PRO A 362 -6.97 -22.42 -0.31
C PRO A 362 -6.25 -21.98 -1.58
N SER A 363 -5.32 -21.04 -1.46
CA SER A 363 -4.41 -20.71 -2.55
C SER A 363 -3.42 -21.85 -2.76
N GLY A 364 -2.81 -21.96 -3.94
CA GLY A 364 -1.77 -22.97 -4.22
C GLY A 364 -0.55 -22.90 -3.29
N GLY A 365 -0.52 -21.95 -2.35
CA GLY A 365 0.37 -21.82 -1.20
C GLY A 365 -0.37 -21.59 0.12
N GLY A 366 -1.71 -21.69 0.17
CA GLY A 366 -2.63 -21.56 1.32
C GLY A 366 -2.29 -20.43 2.30
N LEU A 367 -3.31 -19.74 2.80
CA LEU A 367 -3.13 -18.97 4.04
C LEU A 367 -2.71 -20.01 5.11
N ASP A 368 -1.51 -19.90 5.64
CA ASP A 368 -1.11 -20.72 6.77
C ASP A 368 -1.63 -20.14 8.09
N LYS A 369 -1.42 -20.85 9.21
CA LYS A 369 -1.86 -20.37 10.53
C LYS A 369 -1.29 -18.99 10.90
N ASN A 370 -0.16 -18.60 10.33
CA ASN A 370 0.40 -17.28 10.58
C ASN A 370 -0.31 -16.22 9.75
N ASP A 371 -0.72 -16.55 8.53
CA ASP A 371 -1.50 -15.63 7.68
C ASP A 371 -2.90 -15.39 8.27
N GLU A 372 -3.51 -16.41 8.93
CA GLU A 372 -4.79 -16.27 9.61
C GLU A 372 -4.79 -15.19 10.69
N GLN A 373 -3.70 -15.03 11.44
CA GLN A 373 -3.62 -13.96 12.45
C GLN A 373 -3.58 -12.57 11.81
N PHE A 374 -2.91 -12.43 10.66
CA PHE A 374 -2.91 -11.17 9.91
C PHE A 374 -4.27 -10.87 9.29
N LEU A 375 -4.96 -11.89 8.75
CA LEU A 375 -6.33 -11.72 8.27
C LEU A 375 -7.30 -11.33 9.39
N THR A 376 -7.14 -11.91 10.57
CA THR A 376 -7.91 -11.55 11.75
C THR A 376 -7.63 -10.10 12.16
N ALA A 377 -6.38 -9.70 12.19
CA ALA A 377 -5.97 -8.33 12.47
C ALA A 377 -6.49 -7.34 11.42
N LEU A 378 -6.50 -7.71 10.14
CA LEU A 378 -7.01 -6.87 9.06
C LEU A 378 -8.50 -6.52 9.21
N ARG A 379 -9.31 -7.43 9.77
CA ARG A 379 -10.75 -7.19 9.99
C ARG A 379 -11.04 -6.06 10.98
N GLY A 380 -10.12 -5.80 11.90
CA GLY A 380 -10.20 -4.69 12.85
C GLY A 380 -9.17 -3.59 12.57
N ALA A 381 -8.53 -3.61 11.42
CA ALA A 381 -7.48 -2.67 11.10
C ALA A 381 -8.03 -1.28 10.74
N GLN A 382 -7.27 -0.26 11.07
CA GLN A 382 -7.46 1.08 10.54
C GLN A 382 -6.55 1.29 9.34
N LEU A 383 -7.14 1.63 8.20
CA LEU A 383 -6.40 1.96 7.00
C LEU A 383 -5.96 3.42 7.02
N TYR A 384 -5.00 3.76 6.18
CA TYR A 384 -4.69 5.16 5.90
C TYR A 384 -5.95 5.90 5.41
N PRO A 385 -6.05 7.21 5.58
CA PRO A 385 -7.17 8.00 5.06
C PRO A 385 -7.05 8.16 3.54
N VAL A 386 -6.95 7.04 2.81
CA VAL A 386 -6.76 6.99 1.35
C VAL A 386 -7.94 7.52 0.57
N ASN A 387 -9.10 7.61 1.22
CA ASN A 387 -10.32 8.21 0.69
C ASN A 387 -10.37 9.74 0.84
N ASN A 388 -9.43 10.33 1.58
CA ASN A 388 -9.32 11.78 1.68
C ASN A 388 -8.59 12.34 0.44
N PRO A 389 -9.11 13.39 -0.19
CA PRO A 389 -8.38 14.11 -1.22
C PRO A 389 -7.02 14.61 -0.71
N ALA A 390 -6.05 14.68 -1.61
CA ALA A 390 -4.65 15.02 -1.32
C ALA A 390 -3.86 13.94 -0.54
N TRP A 391 -4.43 12.76 -0.24
CA TRP A 391 -3.70 11.73 0.50
C TRP A 391 -2.34 11.39 -0.12
N MET A 392 -2.24 11.29 -1.43
CA MET A 392 -0.97 11.04 -2.14
C MET A 392 0.11 12.06 -1.74
N SER A 393 -0.22 13.35 -1.74
CA SER A 393 0.70 14.44 -1.35
C SER A 393 0.98 14.46 0.15
N VAL A 394 -0.04 14.17 0.96
CA VAL A 394 0.08 14.13 2.43
C VAL A 394 0.96 12.97 2.85
N SER A 395 0.75 11.77 2.31
CA SER A 395 1.56 10.59 2.62
C SER A 395 3.03 10.78 2.23
N ASP A 396 3.32 11.38 1.07
CA ASP A 396 4.70 11.74 0.67
C ASP A 396 5.34 12.74 1.65
N THR A 397 4.57 13.73 2.11
CA THR A 397 5.02 14.69 3.13
C THR A 397 5.36 13.99 4.45
N ILE A 398 4.51 13.06 4.91
CA ILE A 398 4.75 12.28 6.12
C ILE A 398 6.02 11.44 5.94
N LYS A 399 6.11 10.66 4.88
CA LYS A 399 7.27 9.79 4.59
C LYS A 399 8.60 10.52 4.69
N ARG A 400 8.68 11.72 4.12
CA ARG A 400 9.93 12.51 4.06
C ARG A 400 10.28 13.23 5.35
N ASN A 401 9.32 13.46 6.25
CA ASN A 401 9.54 14.37 7.37
C ASN A 401 9.36 13.72 8.74
N ILE A 402 8.52 12.68 8.87
CA ILE A 402 8.11 12.16 10.17
C ILE A 402 9.29 11.62 11.01
N GLY A 403 10.28 11.02 10.37
CA GLY A 403 11.48 10.51 11.03
C GLY A 403 12.26 11.58 11.79
N ARG A 404 12.17 12.85 11.38
CA ARG A 404 12.80 13.99 12.05
C ARG A 404 12.25 14.21 13.47
N ALA A 405 11.02 13.77 13.74
CA ALA A 405 10.39 13.93 15.04
C ALA A 405 11.14 13.22 16.18
N VAL A 406 11.99 12.24 15.87
CA VAL A 406 12.79 11.53 16.85
C VAL A 406 14.28 11.88 16.81
N GLU A 407 14.69 12.82 15.96
CA GLU A 407 16.10 13.25 15.87
C GLU A 407 16.56 14.04 17.11
N PRO A 408 17.85 13.95 17.48
CA PRO A 408 18.42 14.74 18.58
C PRO A 408 18.21 16.25 18.37
N GLY A 409 17.80 16.95 19.41
CA GLY A 409 17.61 18.41 19.38
C GLY A 409 16.36 18.89 18.63
N VAL A 410 15.60 18.01 17.99
CA VAL A 410 14.37 18.36 17.25
C VAL A 410 13.16 18.21 18.17
N SER A 411 12.20 19.14 18.08
CA SER A 411 10.90 19.06 18.77
C SER A 411 9.94 18.19 17.97
N PRO A 412 9.45 17.06 18.51
CA PRO A 412 8.43 16.25 17.84
C PRO A 412 7.20 17.08 17.47
N LYS A 413 6.70 17.92 18.39
CA LYS A 413 5.55 18.79 18.15
C LYS A 413 5.75 19.69 16.93
N ALA A 414 6.89 20.36 16.83
CA ALA A 414 7.17 21.28 15.72
C ALA A 414 7.21 20.54 14.37
N VAL A 415 7.74 19.30 14.33
CA VAL A 415 7.75 18.48 13.10
C VAL A 415 6.32 18.09 12.70
N LEU A 416 5.50 17.63 13.64
CA LEU A 416 4.14 17.23 13.37
C LEU A 416 3.26 18.42 12.93
N GLU A 417 3.44 19.61 13.55
CA GLU A 417 2.78 20.84 13.14
C GLU A 417 3.18 21.29 11.73
N ASP A 418 4.46 21.17 11.35
CA ASP A 418 4.92 21.44 9.97
C ASP A 418 4.28 20.49 8.95
N ILE A 419 4.23 19.18 9.28
CA ILE A 419 3.57 18.19 8.43
C ILE A 419 2.07 18.50 8.31
N ALA A 420 1.38 18.81 9.41
CA ALA A 420 -0.03 19.14 9.43
C ALA A 420 -0.35 20.40 8.60
N ALA A 421 0.48 21.43 8.68
CA ALA A 421 0.34 22.66 7.88
C ALA A 421 0.47 22.36 6.38
N LYS A 422 1.44 21.53 5.98
CA LYS A 422 1.62 21.09 4.59
C LYS A 422 0.45 20.24 4.09
N ALA A 423 -0.07 19.33 4.93
CA ALA A 423 -1.25 18.51 4.62
C ALA A 423 -2.49 19.41 4.40
N SER A 424 -2.74 20.38 5.28
CA SER A 424 -3.82 21.34 5.15
C SER A 424 -3.71 22.17 3.86
N ALA A 425 -2.49 22.60 3.51
CA ALA A 425 -2.25 23.34 2.27
C ALA A 425 -2.48 22.48 1.01
N ALA A 426 -2.17 21.18 1.07
CA ALA A 426 -2.42 20.24 -0.02
C ALA A 426 -3.93 19.99 -0.20
N SER A 427 -4.67 19.76 0.88
CA SER A 427 -6.12 19.55 0.84
C SER A 427 -6.87 20.74 0.24
N LYS A 428 -6.49 21.96 0.60
CA LYS A 428 -7.12 23.19 0.05
C LYS A 428 -6.89 23.39 -1.45
N ARG A 429 -5.90 22.77 -2.05
CA ARG A 429 -5.64 22.86 -3.51
C ARG A 429 -6.46 21.86 -4.32
N ASN A 430 -6.99 20.83 -3.67
CA ASN A 430 -7.79 19.80 -4.31
C ASN A 430 -9.30 19.99 -4.16
N HIS A 431 -9.72 21.06 -3.46
CA HIS A 431 -11.08 21.60 -3.41
C HIS A 431 -11.18 22.87 -4.28
#